data_6d17a642ae245ab6fe80636cd0dda3ed
#
_entry.id   6d17a642ae245ab6fe80636cd0dda3ed
#
_cell.length_a   1.000
_cell.length_b   1.000
_cell.length_c   1.000
_cell.angle_alpha   90.00
_cell.angle_beta   90.00
_cell.angle_gamma   90.00
#
_symmetry.space_group_name_H-M   'P 1'
#
loop_
_entity.id
_entity.type
_entity.pdbx_description
1 polymer ?
#
loop_
_entity_poly.entity_id
_entity_poly.type
_entity_poly.pdbx_seq_one_letter_code
_entity_poly.pdbx_strand_id
1 'polypeptide(L)'
;DALKKNYPLGLLSEKIIKEITPSIFKDIEVYFSAILSKQGMQEGKNYLSLQIAQKLTKDFLKLEQRLINEATANNKQISLVRKEVDLEYYLFVDGLNFKLSGKADRIDFEGDTLRIIDYKTGKVEGNEVAFTEYDELISNNKKAKAFQLLMYAYLYLKMNPQYQKKEVVAGNFAFKNLKSG
;
A
#
# COMPACT_ATOMS: atom_id res chain seq x y z
N ASP A 1 8.07 4.92 11.29
CA ASP A 1 7.93 4.80 12.74
C ASP A 1 7.50 6.09 13.46
N ALA A 2 7.62 7.28 12.83
CA ALA A 2 7.12 8.53 13.40
C ALA A 2 5.61 8.48 13.71
N LEU A 3 4.81 7.84 12.85
CA LEU A 3 3.37 7.65 13.07
C LEU A 3 3.08 6.81 14.32
N LYS A 4 3.78 5.70 14.51
CA LYS A 4 3.56 4.82 15.70
C LYS A 4 4.01 5.46 17.00
N LYS A 5 5.06 6.27 16.98
CA LYS A 5 5.62 6.91 18.18
C LYS A 5 4.68 7.97 18.75
N ASN A 6 3.99 8.70 17.89
CA ASN A 6 3.12 9.83 18.29
C ASN A 6 1.62 9.50 18.21
N TYR A 7 1.24 8.40 17.52
CA TYR A 7 -0.15 8.02 17.28
C TYR A 7 -0.34 6.51 17.48
N PRO A 8 -0.42 6.06 18.75
CA PRO A 8 -0.36 4.63 19.12
C PRO A 8 -1.49 3.78 18.52
N LEU A 9 -2.61 4.38 18.12
CA LEU A 9 -3.74 3.66 17.51
C LEU A 9 -3.67 3.60 15.97
N GLY A 10 -2.61 4.16 15.36
CA GLY A 10 -2.47 4.18 13.91
C GLY A 10 -3.56 4.95 13.16
N LEU A 11 -4.40 5.72 13.88
CA LEU A 11 -5.46 6.53 13.30
C LEU A 11 -4.88 7.60 12.39
N LEU A 12 -5.35 7.63 11.14
CA LEU A 12 -4.97 8.64 10.18
C LEU A 12 -5.97 9.79 10.19
N SER A 13 -5.47 11.03 10.23
CA SER A 13 -6.28 12.23 10.16
C SER A 13 -5.59 13.28 9.29
N GLU A 14 -6.37 14.25 8.80
CA GLU A 14 -5.83 15.38 8.05
C GLU A 14 -4.75 16.13 8.83
N LYS A 15 -4.95 16.30 10.14
CA LYS A 15 -3.99 16.93 11.05
C LYS A 15 -2.66 16.18 11.04
N ILE A 16 -2.70 14.85 11.18
CA ILE A 16 -1.50 14.01 11.16
C ILE A 16 -0.74 14.15 9.84
N ILE A 17 -1.45 14.08 8.70
CA ILE A 17 -0.82 14.22 7.39
C ILE A 17 -0.12 15.59 7.26
N LYS A 18 -0.76 16.68 7.71
CA LYS A 18 -0.15 18.02 7.70
C LYS A 18 1.10 18.09 8.59
N GLU A 19 1.06 17.50 9.78
CA GLU A 19 2.17 17.52 10.72
C GLU A 19 3.39 16.72 10.25
N ILE A 20 3.18 15.56 9.60
CA ILE A 20 4.28 14.68 9.15
C ILE A 20 4.85 15.10 7.78
N THR A 21 4.10 15.83 6.96
CA THR A 21 4.51 16.20 5.59
C THR A 21 5.92 16.84 5.53
N PRO A 22 6.27 17.83 6.37
CA PRO A 22 7.61 18.42 6.33
C PRO A 22 8.73 17.43 6.63
N SER A 23 8.53 16.51 7.60
CA SER A 23 9.52 15.51 7.95
C SER A 23 9.74 14.49 6.84
N ILE A 24 8.67 14.08 6.14
CA ILE A 24 8.74 13.13 5.02
C ILE A 24 9.63 13.70 3.89
N PHE A 25 9.47 14.96 3.52
CA PHE A 25 10.30 15.56 2.49
C PHE A 25 11.78 15.64 2.91
N LYS A 26 12.04 15.98 4.18
CA LYS A 26 13.38 15.94 4.74
C LYS A 26 13.97 14.52 4.73
N ASP A 27 13.19 13.52 5.09
CA ASP A 27 13.62 12.12 5.08
C ASP A 27 13.98 11.64 3.67
N ILE A 28 13.24 12.07 2.64
CA ILE A 28 13.58 11.79 1.23
C ILE A 28 14.94 12.39 0.88
N GLU A 29 15.21 13.64 1.23
CA GLU A 29 16.48 14.30 0.97
C GLU A 29 17.64 13.61 1.70
N VAL A 30 17.42 13.24 2.97
CA VAL A 30 18.41 12.49 3.76
C VAL A 30 18.70 11.13 3.13
N TYR A 31 17.68 10.41 2.71
CA TYR A 31 17.84 9.11 2.04
C TYR A 31 18.65 9.23 0.73
N PHE A 32 18.31 10.20 -0.11
CA PHE A 32 19.05 10.45 -1.35
C PHE A 32 20.49 10.90 -1.07
N SER A 33 20.72 11.73 -0.05
CA SER A 33 22.06 12.18 0.33
C SER A 33 22.96 11.08 0.88
N ALA A 34 22.36 10.03 1.48
CA ALA A 34 23.10 8.86 1.96
C ALA A 34 23.61 7.97 0.81
N ILE A 35 22.90 7.99 -0.34
CA ILE A 35 23.21 7.14 -1.49
C ILE A 35 24.05 7.90 -2.52
N LEU A 36 23.84 9.22 -2.63
CA LEU A 36 24.41 10.08 -3.66
C LEU A 36 25.31 11.15 -3.02
N SER A 37 26.40 11.56 -3.73
CA SER A 37 27.17 12.72 -3.33
C SER A 37 26.33 14.01 -3.42
N LYS A 38 26.67 15.04 -2.64
CA LYS A 38 26.00 16.37 -2.70
C LYS A 38 25.94 16.94 -4.12
N GLN A 39 27.01 16.78 -4.89
CA GLN A 39 27.08 17.23 -6.27
C GLN A 39 26.16 16.40 -7.18
N GLY A 40 26.08 15.07 -6.97
CA GLY A 40 25.20 14.19 -7.72
C GLY A 40 23.69 14.42 -7.46
N MET A 41 23.34 15.13 -6.38
CA MET A 41 21.94 15.49 -6.08
C MET A 41 21.48 16.79 -6.76
N GLN A 42 22.39 17.59 -7.32
CA GLN A 42 22.07 18.90 -7.90
C GLN A 42 21.96 18.87 -9.43
N GLU A 43 22.44 17.81 -10.07
CA GLU A 43 22.51 17.73 -11.52
C GLU A 43 22.16 16.35 -12.08
N GLY A 44 21.76 16.30 -13.34
CA GLY A 44 21.58 15.08 -14.11
C GLY A 44 20.44 14.16 -13.65
N LYS A 45 20.62 12.86 -13.87
CA LYS A 45 19.58 11.84 -13.60
C LYS A 45 19.21 11.73 -12.13
N ASN A 46 20.16 11.93 -11.23
CA ASN A 46 19.95 11.79 -9.79
C ASN A 46 19.08 12.94 -9.25
N TYR A 47 19.32 14.16 -9.71
CA TYR A 47 18.45 15.30 -9.41
C TYR A 47 17.03 15.07 -9.91
N LEU A 48 16.88 14.57 -11.15
CA LEU A 48 15.58 14.23 -11.70
C LEU A 48 14.88 13.15 -10.85
N SER A 49 15.60 12.12 -10.41
CA SER A 49 15.05 11.06 -9.54
C SER A 49 14.56 11.61 -8.21
N LEU A 50 15.30 12.53 -7.59
CA LEU A 50 14.86 13.20 -6.36
C LEU A 50 13.58 14.02 -6.60
N GLN A 51 13.52 14.80 -7.68
CA GLN A 51 12.33 15.58 -8.03
C GLN A 51 11.12 14.70 -8.30
N ILE A 52 11.31 13.55 -8.97
CA ILE A 52 10.25 12.57 -9.20
C ILE A 52 9.78 12.00 -7.87
N ALA A 53 10.68 11.58 -6.98
CA ALA A 53 10.34 11.04 -5.67
C ALA A 53 9.54 12.05 -4.83
N GLN A 54 10.00 13.30 -4.77
CA GLN A 54 9.29 14.38 -4.07
C GLN A 54 7.89 14.62 -4.67
N LYS A 55 7.79 14.66 -6.01
CA LYS A 55 6.51 14.83 -6.69
C LYS A 55 5.53 13.69 -6.39
N LEU A 56 5.98 12.44 -6.53
CA LEU A 56 5.15 11.26 -6.25
C LEU A 56 4.70 11.24 -4.79
N THR A 57 5.58 11.56 -3.85
CA THR A 57 5.25 11.68 -2.44
C THR A 57 4.19 12.76 -2.19
N LYS A 58 4.33 13.93 -2.83
CA LYS A 58 3.33 15.00 -2.72
C LYS A 58 1.96 14.57 -3.25
N ASP A 59 1.94 13.90 -4.40
CA ASP A 59 0.69 13.43 -5.02
C ASP A 59 0.05 12.32 -4.14
N PHE A 60 0.87 11.44 -3.56
CA PHE A 60 0.42 10.41 -2.62
C PHE A 60 -0.17 11.00 -1.32
N LEU A 61 0.47 11.98 -0.71
CA LEU A 61 -0.04 12.65 0.49
C LEU A 61 -1.39 13.35 0.22
N LYS A 62 -1.57 13.92 -0.97
CA LYS A 62 -2.87 14.47 -1.39
C LYS A 62 -3.94 13.39 -1.54
N LEU A 63 -3.58 12.22 -2.07
CA LEU A 63 -4.49 11.07 -2.14
C LEU A 63 -4.90 10.63 -0.73
N GLU A 64 -3.93 10.42 0.18
CA GLU A 64 -4.22 10.06 1.57
C GLU A 64 -5.17 11.06 2.24
N GLN A 65 -4.92 12.35 2.06
CA GLN A 65 -5.79 13.40 2.62
C GLN A 65 -7.21 13.33 2.05
N ARG A 66 -7.35 13.10 0.72
CA ARG A 66 -8.65 12.92 0.08
C ARG A 66 -9.39 11.72 0.66
N LEU A 67 -8.73 10.55 0.76
CA LEU A 67 -9.33 9.33 1.30
C LEU A 67 -9.76 9.49 2.77
N ILE A 68 -8.94 10.16 3.58
CA ILE A 68 -9.30 10.47 4.98
C ILE A 68 -10.55 11.36 5.03
N ASN A 69 -10.63 12.38 4.19
CA ASN A 69 -11.78 13.29 4.15
C ASN A 69 -13.04 12.58 3.67
N GLU A 70 -12.94 11.72 2.65
CA GLU A 70 -14.04 10.90 2.14
C GLU A 70 -14.54 9.91 3.21
N ALA A 71 -13.63 9.22 3.89
CA ALA A 71 -13.98 8.33 5.00
C ALA A 71 -14.70 9.11 6.12
N THR A 72 -14.15 10.26 6.53
CA THR A 72 -14.74 11.11 7.56
C THR A 72 -16.13 11.61 7.18
N ALA A 73 -16.34 12.02 5.93
CA ALA A 73 -17.65 12.45 5.43
C ALA A 73 -18.69 11.30 5.49
N ASN A 74 -18.23 10.05 5.42
CA ASN A 74 -19.06 8.85 5.55
C ASN A 74 -19.09 8.30 7.01
N ASN A 75 -18.70 9.09 8.01
CA ASN A 75 -18.61 8.68 9.42
C ASN A 75 -17.69 7.46 9.64
N LYS A 76 -16.69 7.29 8.79
CA LYS A 76 -15.66 6.26 8.91
C LYS A 76 -14.32 6.88 9.28
N GLN A 77 -13.41 6.04 9.79
CA GLN A 77 -12.03 6.42 10.08
C GLN A 77 -11.09 5.46 9.40
N ILE A 78 -9.91 5.95 8.99
CA ILE A 78 -8.84 5.12 8.47
C ILE A 78 -7.84 4.85 9.58
N SER A 79 -7.62 3.58 9.90
CA SER A 79 -6.70 3.14 10.95
C SER A 79 -5.63 2.21 10.39
N LEU A 80 -4.38 2.67 10.37
CA LEU A 80 -3.24 1.88 9.92
C LEU A 80 -2.94 0.75 10.93
N VAL A 81 -3.01 -0.49 10.46
CA VAL A 81 -2.74 -1.68 11.28
C VAL A 81 -1.28 -2.10 11.17
N ARG A 82 -0.80 -2.28 9.93
CA ARG A 82 0.55 -2.78 9.63
C ARG A 82 1.07 -2.17 8.33
N LYS A 83 2.40 -2.09 8.21
CA LYS A 83 3.12 -1.80 6.98
C LYS A 83 4.19 -2.88 6.77
N GLU A 84 4.54 -3.15 5.51
CA GLU A 84 5.60 -4.09 5.14
C GLU A 84 5.41 -5.46 5.81
N VAL A 85 4.22 -6.10 5.59
CA VAL A 85 3.83 -7.33 6.29
C VAL A 85 4.29 -8.54 5.50
N ASP A 86 5.18 -9.32 6.09
CA ASP A 86 5.50 -10.64 5.56
C ASP A 86 4.33 -11.60 5.81
N LEU A 87 3.87 -12.22 4.74
CA LEU A 87 2.75 -13.16 4.71
C LEU A 87 3.28 -14.55 4.43
N GLU A 88 2.91 -15.51 5.26
CA GLU A 88 3.34 -16.89 5.10
C GLU A 88 2.25 -17.85 5.59
N TYR A 89 1.98 -18.91 4.80
CA TYR A 89 1.06 -19.95 5.17
C TYR A 89 1.48 -21.28 4.54
N TYR A 90 1.38 -22.38 5.28
CA TYR A 90 1.64 -23.71 4.78
C TYR A 90 0.34 -24.40 4.43
N LEU A 91 0.20 -24.76 3.17
CA LEU A 91 -0.97 -25.49 2.63
C LEU A 91 -0.59 -26.94 2.41
N PHE A 92 -1.35 -27.84 3.02
CA PHE A 92 -1.18 -29.27 2.83
C PHE A 92 -2.23 -29.79 1.85
N VAL A 93 -1.79 -30.34 0.71
CA VAL A 93 -2.65 -30.86 -0.36
C VAL A 93 -2.06 -32.16 -0.87
N ASP A 94 -2.85 -33.21 -0.94
CA ASP A 94 -2.48 -34.53 -1.52
C ASP A 94 -1.15 -35.09 -0.96
N GLY A 95 -0.93 -34.95 0.33
CA GLY A 95 0.29 -35.43 0.98
C GLY A 95 1.53 -34.52 0.81
N LEU A 96 1.40 -33.40 0.10
CA LEU A 96 2.46 -32.43 -0.13
C LEU A 96 2.25 -31.16 0.69
N ASN A 97 3.33 -30.59 1.15
CA ASN A 97 3.32 -29.34 1.90
C ASN A 97 3.84 -28.19 1.03
N PHE A 98 2.98 -27.22 0.75
CA PHE A 98 3.29 -26.04 -0.05
C PHE A 98 3.42 -24.82 0.85
N LYS A 99 4.57 -24.15 0.79
CA LYS A 99 4.76 -22.86 1.42
C LYS A 99 4.27 -21.76 0.48
N LEU A 100 3.22 -21.05 0.89
CA LEU A 100 2.75 -19.84 0.24
C LEU A 100 3.33 -18.64 0.98
N SER A 101 3.88 -17.66 0.25
CA SER A 101 4.45 -16.47 0.86
C SER A 101 4.22 -15.23 0.00
N GLY A 102 4.24 -14.07 0.64
CA GLY A 102 4.11 -12.77 0.00
C GLY A 102 4.45 -11.64 0.97
N LYS A 103 4.43 -10.41 0.48
CA LYS A 103 4.64 -9.23 1.30
C LYS A 103 3.61 -8.17 0.91
N ALA A 104 2.74 -7.81 1.84
CA ALA A 104 1.79 -6.73 1.67
C ALA A 104 2.39 -5.42 2.17
N ASP A 105 2.27 -4.36 1.38
CA ASP A 105 2.88 -3.08 1.73
C ASP A 105 2.14 -2.38 2.87
N ARG A 106 0.80 -2.47 2.88
CA ARG A 106 -0.03 -1.83 3.89
C ARG A 106 -1.29 -2.62 4.19
N ILE A 107 -1.60 -2.71 5.48
CA ILE A 107 -2.87 -3.20 6.01
C ILE A 107 -3.48 -2.10 6.85
N ASP A 108 -4.72 -1.73 6.57
CA ASP A 108 -5.46 -0.76 7.36
C ASP A 108 -6.96 -1.13 7.44
N PHE A 109 -7.70 -0.36 8.22
CA PHE A 109 -9.16 -0.38 8.24
C PHE A 109 -9.70 0.95 7.75
N GLU A 110 -10.80 0.89 6.99
CA GLU A 110 -11.70 2.01 6.76
C GLU A 110 -13.04 1.68 7.40
N GLY A 111 -13.29 2.24 8.57
CA GLY A 111 -14.38 1.79 9.44
C GLY A 111 -14.19 0.31 9.79
N ASP A 112 -15.13 -0.55 9.39
CA ASP A 112 -15.10 -2.00 9.61
C ASP A 112 -14.49 -2.80 8.46
N THR A 113 -14.22 -2.18 7.32
CA THR A 113 -13.65 -2.83 6.13
C THR A 113 -12.13 -2.95 6.26
N LEU A 114 -11.62 -4.16 6.21
CA LEU A 114 -10.18 -4.45 6.17
C LEU A 114 -9.65 -4.18 4.76
N ARG A 115 -8.62 -3.33 4.63
CA ARG A 115 -8.00 -3.04 3.35
C ARG A 115 -6.56 -3.58 3.31
N ILE A 116 -6.23 -4.25 2.21
CA ILE A 116 -4.92 -4.78 1.90
C ILE A 116 -4.42 -4.07 0.66
N ILE A 117 -3.37 -3.26 0.83
CA ILE A 117 -2.92 -2.33 -0.19
C ILE A 117 -1.49 -2.67 -0.59
N ASP A 118 -1.28 -2.71 -1.91
CA ASP A 118 0.02 -2.89 -2.53
C ASP A 118 0.37 -1.64 -3.36
N TYR A 119 1.57 -1.10 -3.18
CA TYR A 119 2.03 0.10 -3.87
C TYR A 119 2.71 -0.25 -5.19
N LYS A 120 2.27 0.37 -6.27
CA LYS A 120 2.86 0.17 -7.60
C LYS A 120 3.43 1.48 -8.14
N THR A 121 4.71 1.50 -8.45
CA THR A 121 5.37 2.66 -9.07
C THR A 121 4.92 2.91 -10.52
N GLY A 122 4.40 1.85 -11.17
CA GLY A 122 3.84 1.91 -12.52
C GLY A 122 2.39 2.33 -12.58
N LYS A 123 1.79 2.21 -13.77
CA LYS A 123 0.36 2.30 -14.00
C LYS A 123 -0.31 0.96 -13.71
N VAL A 124 -1.51 0.98 -13.16
CA VAL A 124 -2.38 -0.20 -13.01
C VAL A 124 -3.71 0.12 -13.66
N GLU A 125 -4.12 -0.73 -14.59
CA GLU A 125 -5.43 -0.59 -15.24
C GLU A 125 -6.49 -1.37 -14.45
N GLY A 126 -7.72 -0.88 -14.41
CA GLY A 126 -8.80 -1.53 -13.66
C GLY A 126 -9.05 -2.98 -14.09
N ASN A 127 -8.90 -3.27 -15.39
CA ASN A 127 -9.04 -4.63 -15.92
C ASN A 127 -7.93 -5.61 -15.50
N GLU A 128 -6.80 -5.14 -14.98
CA GLU A 128 -5.72 -5.99 -14.46
C GLU A 128 -6.00 -6.48 -13.03
N VAL A 129 -6.86 -5.78 -12.30
CA VAL A 129 -7.20 -6.09 -10.90
C VAL A 129 -8.63 -6.60 -10.71
N ALA A 130 -9.52 -6.35 -11.68
CA ALA A 130 -10.88 -6.89 -11.67
C ALA A 130 -10.91 -8.27 -12.34
N PHE A 131 -11.71 -9.19 -11.81
CA PHE A 131 -12.02 -10.50 -12.39
C PHE A 131 -13.45 -10.90 -12.02
N THR A 132 -14.06 -11.75 -12.82
CA THR A 132 -15.40 -12.30 -12.56
C THR A 132 -15.34 -13.78 -12.20
N GLU A 133 -14.42 -14.51 -12.82
CA GLU A 133 -14.26 -15.93 -12.61
C GLU A 133 -12.84 -16.25 -12.13
N TYR A 134 -12.70 -17.19 -11.19
CA TYR A 134 -11.39 -17.59 -10.64
C TYR A 134 -10.46 -18.17 -11.70
N ASP A 135 -10.99 -18.83 -12.72
CA ASP A 135 -10.20 -19.40 -13.79
C ASP A 135 -9.44 -18.34 -14.60
N GLU A 136 -9.95 -17.11 -14.66
CA GLU A 136 -9.24 -15.98 -15.28
C GLU A 136 -7.91 -15.68 -14.59
N LEU A 137 -7.83 -15.88 -13.28
CA LEU A 137 -6.61 -15.59 -12.50
C LEU A 137 -5.47 -16.54 -12.84
N ILE A 138 -5.78 -17.74 -13.32
CA ILE A 138 -4.80 -18.79 -13.66
C ILE A 138 -4.50 -18.77 -15.16
N SER A 139 -5.53 -18.62 -15.99
CA SER A 139 -5.41 -18.73 -17.45
C SER A 139 -4.95 -17.44 -18.14
N ASN A 140 -5.11 -16.28 -17.49
CA ASN A 140 -4.81 -14.97 -18.10
C ASN A 140 -3.70 -14.22 -17.36
N ASN A 141 -2.51 -14.18 -17.96
CA ASN A 141 -1.34 -13.50 -17.39
C ASN A 141 -1.57 -11.99 -17.09
N LYS A 142 -2.55 -11.34 -17.75
CA LYS A 142 -2.90 -9.96 -17.46
C LYS A 142 -3.56 -9.79 -16.08
N LYS A 143 -4.04 -10.89 -15.49
CA LYS A 143 -4.65 -10.91 -14.14
C LYS A 143 -3.65 -11.17 -13.00
N ALA A 144 -2.36 -11.19 -13.28
CA ALA A 144 -1.34 -11.44 -12.25
C ALA A 144 -1.43 -10.49 -11.04
N LYS A 145 -1.83 -9.23 -11.25
CA LYS A 145 -2.06 -8.27 -10.14
C LYS A 145 -3.29 -8.63 -9.30
N ALA A 146 -4.38 -9.04 -9.96
CA ALA A 146 -5.59 -9.51 -9.27
C ALA A 146 -5.28 -10.77 -8.45
N PHE A 147 -4.55 -11.73 -9.02
CA PHE A 147 -4.10 -12.93 -8.33
C PHE A 147 -3.22 -12.59 -7.11
N GLN A 148 -2.26 -11.67 -7.26
CA GLN A 148 -1.41 -11.20 -6.16
C GLN A 148 -2.25 -10.65 -5.00
N LEU A 149 -3.20 -9.77 -5.29
CA LEU A 149 -4.08 -9.15 -4.28
C LEU A 149 -4.94 -10.19 -3.58
N LEU A 150 -5.50 -11.14 -4.32
CA LEU A 150 -6.28 -12.24 -3.75
C LEU A 150 -5.43 -13.11 -2.82
N MET A 151 -4.20 -13.45 -3.24
CA MET A 151 -3.26 -14.21 -2.43
C MET A 151 -2.87 -13.47 -1.15
N TYR A 152 -2.65 -12.17 -1.19
CA TYR A 152 -2.37 -11.37 0.01
C TYR A 152 -3.55 -11.37 0.97
N ALA A 153 -4.77 -11.21 0.46
CA ALA A 153 -5.98 -11.29 1.27
C ALA A 153 -6.14 -12.66 1.93
N TYR A 154 -5.98 -13.74 1.15
CA TYR A 154 -6.04 -15.11 1.64
C TYR A 154 -5.01 -15.36 2.75
N LEU A 155 -3.75 -15.06 2.49
CA LEU A 155 -2.67 -15.28 3.45
C LEU A 155 -2.86 -14.47 4.73
N TYR A 156 -3.24 -13.18 4.60
CA TYR A 156 -3.46 -12.33 5.76
C TYR A 156 -4.61 -12.84 6.64
N LEU A 157 -5.70 -13.28 6.05
CA LEU A 157 -6.84 -13.86 6.77
C LEU A 157 -6.51 -15.21 7.41
N LYS A 158 -5.67 -16.05 6.78
CA LYS A 158 -5.17 -17.29 7.38
C LYS A 158 -4.30 -17.03 8.61
N MET A 159 -3.45 -16.00 8.55
CA MET A 159 -2.59 -15.57 9.67
C MET A 159 -3.37 -14.83 10.77
N ASN A 160 -4.57 -14.29 10.45
CA ASN A 160 -5.36 -13.46 11.35
C ASN A 160 -6.84 -13.90 11.36
N PRO A 161 -7.16 -15.06 11.96
CA PRO A 161 -8.51 -15.65 11.93
C PRO A 161 -9.60 -14.72 12.48
N GLN A 162 -9.25 -13.80 13.38
CA GLN A 162 -10.17 -12.81 13.95
C GLN A 162 -10.79 -11.86 12.91
N TYR A 163 -10.18 -11.75 11.73
CA TYR A 163 -10.66 -10.87 10.64
C TYR A 163 -11.43 -11.62 9.56
N GLN A 164 -11.59 -12.95 9.63
CA GLN A 164 -12.25 -13.75 8.60
C GLN A 164 -13.72 -13.38 8.33
N LYS A 165 -14.38 -12.74 9.31
CA LYS A 165 -15.78 -12.29 9.18
C LYS A 165 -15.89 -10.81 8.75
N LYS A 166 -14.77 -10.12 8.55
CA LYS A 166 -14.77 -8.74 8.10
C LYS A 166 -14.92 -8.67 6.58
N GLU A 167 -15.53 -7.60 6.10
CA GLU A 167 -15.41 -7.22 4.70
C GLU A 167 -13.95 -6.93 4.39
N VAL A 168 -13.45 -7.47 3.26
CA VAL A 168 -12.05 -7.32 2.84
C VAL A 168 -11.99 -6.73 1.45
N VAL A 169 -11.23 -5.66 1.31
CA VAL A 169 -10.91 -5.03 0.03
C VAL A 169 -9.40 -5.10 -0.18
N ALA A 170 -8.97 -5.64 -1.31
CA ALA A 170 -7.57 -5.61 -1.71
C ALA A 170 -7.39 -4.77 -2.98
N GLY A 171 -6.35 -3.94 -3.03
CA GLY A 171 -6.15 -3.01 -4.14
C GLY A 171 -4.74 -2.48 -4.27
N ASN A 172 -4.50 -1.77 -5.38
CA ASN A 172 -3.23 -1.12 -5.64
C ASN A 172 -3.35 0.40 -5.52
N PHE A 173 -2.37 1.03 -4.88
CA PHE A 173 -2.10 2.45 -5.09
C PHE A 173 -1.02 2.58 -6.17
N ALA A 174 -1.45 2.94 -7.38
CA ALA A 174 -0.57 3.08 -8.53
C ALA A 174 -0.11 4.54 -8.67
N PHE A 175 1.17 4.84 -8.43
CA PHE A 175 1.70 6.21 -8.40
C PHE A 175 1.52 6.96 -9.72
N LYS A 176 1.43 6.28 -10.85
CA LYS A 176 1.13 6.91 -12.14
C LYS A 176 -0.35 7.24 -12.35
N ASN A 177 -1.25 6.63 -11.56
CA ASN A 177 -2.70 6.81 -11.67
C ASN A 177 -3.32 7.58 -10.49
N LEU A 178 -2.54 8.10 -9.53
CA LEU A 178 -3.06 8.72 -8.30
C LEU A 178 -4.07 9.87 -8.54
N LYS A 179 -4.13 10.42 -9.76
CA LYS A 179 -5.07 11.48 -10.13
C LYS A 179 -6.39 10.97 -10.66
N SER A 180 -6.46 9.72 -11.10
CA SER A 180 -7.61 9.11 -11.79
C SER A 180 -8.31 8.03 -10.97
N GLY A 181 -7.77 7.71 -9.79
CA GLY A 181 -8.29 6.65 -8.92
C GLY A 181 -9.27 7.12 -7.88
#